data_d3d7723a6c9c291e8966402057b838ce
#
_entry.id   d3d7723a6c9c291e8966402057b838ce
#
_cell.length_a   1.000
_cell.length_b   1.000
_cell.length_c   1.000
_cell.angle_alpha   90.00
_cell.angle_beta   90.00
_cell.angle_gamma   90.00
#
_symmetry.space_group_name_H-M   'P 1'
#
loop_
_entity.id
_entity.type
_entity.pdbx_description
1 polymer ?
#
loop_
_entity_poly.entity_id
_entity_poly.type
_entity_poly.pdbx_seq_one_letter_code
_entity_poly.pdbx_strand_id
1 'polypeptide(L)'
;PDERELERVKLEERLEQDDLMIHEVPADGSCLFASIAHQLLVVLGLDVKAEQVRLRVSEYLALHADHYAPFIDYTEYGSYGDYCHAVTQKGFWGGDVELDAACRVYQVLIKVYKADGVIEFKPDTEYDHTLRVSFHQSLYTLGAHYNSLIKRA
;
A
#
# COMPACT_ATOMS: atom_id res chain seq x y z
N PRO A 1 15.02 -2.15 24.71
CA PRO A 1 13.89 -2.56 23.89
C PRO A 1 14.37 -3.16 22.58
N ASP A 2 13.69 -4.18 22.10
CA ASP A 2 14.04 -4.79 20.83
C ASP A 2 13.54 -3.96 19.63
N GLU A 3 13.88 -4.40 18.43
CA GLU A 3 13.50 -3.69 17.20
C GLU A 3 11.99 -3.50 17.05
N ARG A 4 11.22 -4.52 17.42
CA ARG A 4 9.75 -4.48 17.31
C ARG A 4 9.17 -3.41 18.21
N GLU A 5 9.62 -3.37 19.46
CA GLU A 5 9.15 -2.41 20.43
C GLU A 5 9.52 -1.00 20.04
N LEU A 6 10.75 -0.80 19.57
CA LEU A 6 11.22 0.50 19.14
C LEU A 6 10.43 1.00 17.91
N GLU A 7 10.18 0.11 16.93
CA GLU A 7 9.37 0.44 15.78
C GLU A 7 7.96 0.84 16.18
N ARG A 8 7.33 0.07 17.08
CA ARG A 8 5.99 0.35 17.56
C ARG A 8 5.89 1.72 18.23
N VAL A 9 6.81 2.03 19.12
CA VAL A 9 6.81 3.30 19.86
C VAL A 9 6.98 4.47 18.90
N LYS A 10 7.95 4.41 18.00
CA LYS A 10 8.22 5.49 17.05
C LYS A 10 7.04 5.73 16.11
N LEU A 11 6.44 4.64 15.63
CA LEU A 11 5.29 4.76 14.73
C LEU A 11 4.07 5.35 15.46
N GLU A 12 3.78 4.89 16.67
CA GLU A 12 2.67 5.42 17.46
C GLU A 12 2.83 6.91 17.73
N GLU A 13 4.03 7.36 18.07
CA GLU A 13 4.30 8.78 18.26
C GLU A 13 4.00 9.59 17.00
N ARG A 14 4.43 9.07 15.85
CA ARG A 14 4.19 9.73 14.56
C ARG A 14 2.71 9.81 14.23
N LEU A 15 1.98 8.73 14.47
CA LEU A 15 0.54 8.70 14.21
C LEU A 15 -0.22 9.66 15.13
N GLU A 16 0.19 9.77 16.39
CA GLU A 16 -0.42 10.71 17.33
C GLU A 16 -0.30 12.15 16.86
N GLN A 17 0.85 12.50 16.28
CA GLN A 17 1.08 13.86 15.75
C GLN A 17 0.06 14.23 14.68
N ASP A 18 -0.39 13.27 13.89
CA ASP A 18 -1.36 13.50 12.82
C ASP A 18 -2.78 13.07 13.19
N ASP A 19 -3.01 12.78 14.47
CA ASP A 19 -4.33 12.37 14.99
C ASP A 19 -4.87 11.12 14.31
N LEU A 20 -3.99 10.14 14.09
CA LEU A 20 -4.31 8.89 13.41
C LEU A 20 -4.17 7.70 14.34
N MET A 21 -4.92 6.65 14.04
CA MET A 21 -4.80 5.37 14.70
C MET A 21 -4.87 4.24 13.67
N ILE A 22 -4.32 3.10 14.03
CA ILE A 22 -4.28 1.92 13.14
C ILE A 22 -5.63 1.23 13.12
N HIS A 23 -6.10 0.97 11.91
CA HIS A 23 -7.20 0.04 11.65
C HIS A 23 -6.56 -1.20 11.05
N GLU A 24 -6.52 -2.29 11.82
CA GLU A 24 -5.83 -3.50 11.38
C GLU A 24 -6.54 -4.21 10.24
N VAL A 25 -5.78 -4.68 9.28
CA VAL A 25 -6.23 -5.61 8.26
C VAL A 25 -5.54 -6.96 8.48
N PRO A 26 -6.06 -8.06 7.91
CA PRO A 26 -5.43 -9.36 8.11
C PRO A 26 -3.95 -9.36 7.71
N ALA A 27 -3.11 -9.99 8.53
CA ALA A 27 -1.66 -10.06 8.32
C ALA A 27 -1.34 -11.19 7.34
N ASP A 28 -1.68 -10.98 6.08
CA ASP A 28 -1.44 -11.93 5.00
C ASP A 28 -0.91 -11.19 3.76
N GLY A 29 -0.72 -11.90 2.67
CA GLY A 29 -0.18 -11.32 1.43
C GLY A 29 -1.04 -10.25 0.79
N SER A 30 -2.28 -10.06 1.25
CA SER A 30 -3.20 -9.06 0.70
C SER A 30 -3.24 -7.76 1.51
N CYS A 31 -2.40 -7.60 2.52
CA CYS A 31 -2.51 -6.49 3.47
C CYS A 31 -2.45 -5.11 2.80
N LEU A 32 -1.59 -4.91 1.81
CA LEU A 32 -1.53 -3.62 1.11
C LEU A 32 -2.84 -3.34 0.37
N PHE A 33 -3.33 -4.31 -0.38
CA PHE A 33 -4.55 -4.12 -1.18
C PHE A 33 -5.79 -4.00 -0.28
N ALA A 34 -5.81 -4.73 0.82
CA ALA A 34 -6.88 -4.60 1.83
C ALA A 34 -6.85 -3.23 2.50
N SER A 35 -5.66 -2.70 2.79
CA SER A 35 -5.51 -1.37 3.37
C SER A 35 -5.97 -0.28 2.40
N ILE A 36 -5.60 -0.40 1.13
CA ILE A 36 -6.07 0.53 0.10
C ILE A 36 -7.59 0.45 -0.04
N ALA A 37 -8.15 -0.76 -0.08
CA ALA A 37 -9.60 -0.94 -0.21
C ALA A 37 -10.34 -0.29 0.97
N HIS A 38 -9.85 -0.47 2.19
CA HIS A 38 -10.45 0.15 3.37
C HIS A 38 -10.37 1.69 3.29
N GLN A 39 -9.23 2.22 2.87
CA GLN A 39 -9.05 3.65 2.71
C GLN A 39 -9.99 4.24 1.64
N LEU A 40 -10.18 3.53 0.53
CA LEU A 40 -11.11 3.95 -0.50
C LEU A 40 -12.53 4.06 0.04
N LEU A 41 -12.93 3.13 0.91
CA LEU A 41 -14.22 3.19 1.57
C LEU A 41 -14.31 4.40 2.53
N VAL A 42 -13.31 4.56 3.38
CA VAL A 42 -13.32 5.59 4.42
C VAL A 42 -13.22 7.00 3.83
N VAL A 43 -12.37 7.18 2.82
CA VAL A 43 -12.08 8.52 2.26
C VAL A 43 -13.04 8.88 1.13
N LEU A 44 -13.34 7.95 0.24
CA LEU A 44 -14.13 8.22 -0.96
C LEU A 44 -15.54 7.62 -0.95
N GLY A 45 -15.85 6.78 0.04
CA GLY A 45 -17.12 6.05 0.03
C GLY A 45 -17.19 4.97 -1.05
N LEU A 46 -16.06 4.58 -1.61
CA LEU A 46 -15.98 3.57 -2.67
C LEU A 46 -15.85 2.18 -2.05
N ASP A 47 -16.86 1.35 -2.23
CA ASP A 47 -16.90 0.01 -1.67
C ASP A 47 -16.30 -1.00 -2.64
N VAL A 48 -15.01 -1.29 -2.47
CA VAL A 48 -14.28 -2.27 -3.29
C VAL A 48 -13.54 -3.25 -2.37
N LYS A 49 -13.27 -4.43 -2.91
CA LYS A 49 -12.54 -5.48 -2.18
C LYS A 49 -11.06 -5.48 -2.57
N ALA A 50 -10.23 -6.08 -1.72
CA ALA A 50 -8.80 -6.20 -1.99
C ALA A 50 -8.52 -6.85 -3.34
N GLU A 51 -9.29 -7.90 -3.70
CA GLU A 51 -9.12 -8.58 -4.98
C GLU A 51 -9.38 -7.65 -6.18
N GLN A 52 -10.34 -6.76 -6.04
CA GLN A 52 -10.64 -5.77 -7.08
C GLN A 52 -9.52 -4.75 -7.21
N VAL A 53 -8.94 -4.33 -6.10
CA VAL A 53 -7.78 -3.43 -6.12
C VAL A 53 -6.60 -4.10 -6.83
N ARG A 54 -6.31 -5.36 -6.49
CA ARG A 54 -5.25 -6.12 -7.16
C ARG A 54 -5.46 -6.15 -8.67
N LEU A 55 -6.66 -6.48 -9.09
CA LEU A 55 -6.99 -6.61 -10.50
C LEU A 55 -6.81 -5.29 -11.25
N ARG A 56 -7.33 -4.20 -10.68
CA ARG A 56 -7.23 -2.88 -11.30
C ARG A 56 -5.78 -2.40 -11.37
N VAL A 57 -4.99 -2.65 -10.33
CA VAL A 57 -3.57 -2.32 -10.31
C VAL A 57 -2.84 -3.13 -11.39
N SER A 58 -3.11 -4.44 -11.46
CA SER A 58 -2.49 -5.30 -12.48
C SER A 58 -2.80 -4.84 -13.90
N GLU A 59 -4.06 -4.50 -14.17
CA GLU A 59 -4.47 -3.99 -15.48
C GLU A 59 -3.72 -2.70 -15.84
N TYR A 60 -3.58 -1.80 -14.88
CA TYR A 60 -2.88 -0.55 -15.09
C TYR A 60 -1.39 -0.77 -15.39
N LEU A 61 -0.75 -1.65 -14.61
CA LEU A 61 0.65 -2.02 -14.85
C LEU A 61 0.85 -2.61 -16.25
N ALA A 62 -0.06 -3.47 -16.68
CA ALA A 62 0.01 -4.09 -18.00
C ALA A 62 -0.14 -3.06 -19.13
N LEU A 63 -1.04 -2.10 -18.95
CA LEU A 63 -1.29 -1.04 -19.96
C LEU A 63 -0.16 -0.01 -20.02
N HIS A 64 0.64 0.10 -18.97
CA HIS A 64 1.70 1.10 -18.87
C HIS A 64 3.08 0.47 -18.71
N ALA A 65 3.33 -0.60 -19.46
CA ALA A 65 4.59 -1.33 -19.41
C ALA A 65 5.81 -0.43 -19.67
N ASP A 66 5.69 0.51 -20.59
CA ASP A 66 6.81 1.42 -20.90
C ASP A 66 7.23 2.24 -19.69
N HIS A 67 6.28 2.59 -18.84
CA HIS A 67 6.57 3.36 -17.63
C HIS A 67 7.14 2.50 -16.51
N TYR A 68 6.57 1.31 -16.29
CA TYR A 68 6.90 0.51 -15.11
C TYR A 68 7.97 -0.54 -15.31
N ALA A 69 8.06 -1.16 -16.49
CA ALA A 69 9.00 -2.25 -16.71
C ALA A 69 10.45 -1.88 -16.39
N PRO A 70 10.94 -0.65 -16.69
CA PRO A 70 12.32 -0.29 -16.35
C PRO A 70 12.62 -0.29 -14.84
N PHE A 71 11.62 -0.20 -14.00
CA PHE A 71 11.78 -0.13 -12.54
C PHE A 71 11.56 -1.45 -11.83
N ILE A 72 11.28 -2.53 -12.57
CA ILE A 72 10.91 -3.82 -12.00
C ILE A 72 11.89 -4.88 -12.47
N ASP A 73 12.43 -5.65 -11.50
CA ASP A 73 13.15 -6.86 -11.83
C ASP A 73 12.13 -8.00 -11.94
N TYR A 74 11.73 -8.31 -13.17
CA TYR A 74 10.74 -9.35 -13.41
C TYR A 74 11.33 -10.67 -13.88
N THR A 75 12.65 -10.82 -13.76
CA THR A 75 13.33 -12.05 -14.23
C THR A 75 12.84 -13.30 -13.50
N GLU A 76 12.55 -13.20 -12.21
CA GLU A 76 12.04 -14.34 -11.44
C GLU A 76 10.62 -14.75 -11.85
N TYR A 77 9.89 -13.89 -12.55
CA TYR A 77 8.53 -14.19 -13.04
C TYR A 77 8.53 -14.73 -14.46
N GLY A 78 9.62 -14.52 -15.20
CA GLY A 78 9.76 -14.92 -16.58
C GLY A 78 9.59 -13.79 -17.58
N SER A 79 8.59 -12.93 -17.39
CA SER A 79 8.34 -11.78 -18.25
C SER A 79 7.62 -10.69 -17.47
N TYR A 80 7.56 -9.50 -18.04
CA TYR A 80 6.79 -8.41 -17.44
C TYR A 80 5.30 -8.76 -17.35
N GLY A 81 4.75 -9.40 -18.38
CA GLY A 81 3.38 -9.87 -18.38
C GLY A 81 3.08 -10.87 -17.27
N ASP A 82 4.03 -11.78 -17.03
CA ASP A 82 3.92 -12.74 -15.93
C ASP A 82 3.97 -12.05 -14.57
N TYR A 83 4.80 -11.00 -14.43
CA TYR A 83 4.79 -10.19 -13.22
C TYR A 83 3.42 -9.54 -12.99
N CYS A 84 2.85 -8.93 -14.03
CA CYS A 84 1.52 -8.31 -13.92
C CYS A 84 0.46 -9.33 -13.51
N HIS A 85 0.53 -10.54 -14.05
CA HIS A 85 -0.37 -11.62 -13.66
C HIS A 85 -0.17 -12.01 -12.20
N ALA A 86 1.08 -12.09 -11.75
CA ALA A 86 1.40 -12.43 -10.36
C ALA A 86 0.75 -11.46 -9.36
N VAL A 87 0.65 -10.19 -9.71
CA VAL A 87 0.02 -9.17 -8.86
C VAL A 87 -1.43 -9.53 -8.51
N THR A 88 -2.13 -10.25 -9.39
CA THR A 88 -3.51 -10.67 -9.16
C THR A 88 -3.64 -11.82 -8.17
N GLN A 89 -2.54 -12.49 -7.84
CA GLN A 89 -2.54 -13.70 -7.02
C GLN A 89 -2.41 -13.36 -5.52
N LYS A 90 -3.12 -14.09 -4.68
CA LYS A 90 -3.13 -13.86 -3.23
C LYS A 90 -1.76 -13.91 -2.57
N GLY A 91 -0.84 -14.68 -3.11
CA GLY A 91 0.51 -14.80 -2.56
C GLY A 91 1.44 -13.65 -2.91
N PHE A 92 1.02 -12.73 -3.77
CA PHE A 92 1.84 -11.59 -4.16
C PHE A 92 1.76 -10.48 -3.12
N TRP A 93 2.91 -10.09 -2.60
CA TRP A 93 3.03 -9.00 -1.63
C TRP A 93 3.31 -7.69 -2.37
N GLY A 94 2.36 -6.75 -2.29
CA GLY A 94 2.50 -5.46 -2.97
C GLY A 94 3.53 -4.56 -2.31
N GLY A 95 4.04 -3.62 -3.09
CA GLY A 95 5.03 -2.65 -2.63
C GLY A 95 4.91 -1.32 -3.37
N ASP A 96 6.03 -0.63 -3.51
CA ASP A 96 6.08 0.74 -4.01
C ASP A 96 5.50 0.91 -5.41
N VAL A 97 5.76 -0.05 -6.31
CA VAL A 97 5.24 0.01 -7.68
C VAL A 97 3.73 -0.07 -7.68
N GLU A 98 3.17 -0.98 -6.87
CA GLU A 98 1.71 -1.14 -6.77
C GLU A 98 1.05 0.06 -6.09
N LEU A 99 1.74 0.69 -5.14
CA LEU A 99 1.27 1.94 -4.53
C LEU A 99 1.18 3.07 -5.57
N ASP A 100 2.22 3.24 -6.37
CA ASP A 100 2.21 4.24 -7.44
C ASP A 100 1.08 3.98 -8.42
N ALA A 101 0.92 2.74 -8.86
CA ALA A 101 -0.15 2.38 -9.78
C ALA A 101 -1.52 2.64 -9.17
N ALA A 102 -1.72 2.30 -7.90
CA ALA A 102 -2.99 2.53 -7.21
C ALA A 102 -3.34 4.02 -7.16
N CYS A 103 -2.34 4.89 -6.92
CA CYS A 103 -2.57 6.34 -6.96
C CYS A 103 -3.16 6.77 -8.30
N ARG A 104 -2.62 6.26 -9.39
CA ARG A 104 -3.05 6.64 -10.73
C ARG A 104 -4.41 6.05 -11.08
N VAL A 105 -4.65 4.80 -10.69
CA VAL A 105 -5.93 4.12 -10.93
C VAL A 105 -7.08 4.84 -10.24
N TYR A 106 -6.90 5.17 -8.97
CA TYR A 106 -7.98 5.76 -8.15
C TYR A 106 -7.91 7.27 -8.04
N GLN A 107 -6.90 7.88 -8.65
CA GLN A 107 -6.69 9.33 -8.67
C GLN A 107 -6.62 9.91 -7.25
N VAL A 108 -5.73 9.31 -6.46
CA VAL A 108 -5.49 9.68 -5.07
C VAL A 108 -4.00 9.78 -4.80
N LEU A 109 -3.65 10.54 -3.77
CA LEU A 109 -2.32 10.50 -3.18
C LEU A 109 -2.32 9.41 -2.12
N ILE A 110 -1.16 8.80 -1.83
CA ILE A 110 -1.06 7.82 -0.73
C ILE A 110 0.13 8.19 0.15
N LYS A 111 -0.14 8.37 1.43
CA LYS A 111 0.92 8.56 2.44
C LYS A 111 1.13 7.25 3.18
N VAL A 112 2.39 6.83 3.24
CA VAL A 112 2.80 5.63 3.98
C VAL A 112 3.55 6.07 5.22
N TYR A 113 2.98 5.80 6.38
CA TYR A 113 3.56 6.14 7.69
C TYR A 113 4.42 4.98 8.18
N LYS A 114 5.68 5.29 8.45
CA LYS A 114 6.67 4.34 8.97
C LYS A 114 7.24 4.88 10.26
N ALA A 115 7.93 4.02 11.01
CA ALA A 115 8.63 4.44 12.22
C ALA A 115 9.63 5.57 11.95
N ASP A 116 10.31 5.53 10.81
CA ASP A 116 11.38 6.47 10.48
C ASP A 116 10.95 7.63 9.58
N GLY A 117 9.68 7.73 9.23
CA GLY A 117 9.21 8.85 8.41
C GLY A 117 7.91 8.58 7.70
N VAL A 118 7.49 9.55 6.89
CA VAL A 118 6.29 9.44 6.05
C VAL A 118 6.73 9.59 4.60
N ILE A 119 6.34 8.64 3.76
CA ILE A 119 6.60 8.69 2.32
C ILE A 119 5.30 9.02 1.62
N GLU A 120 5.32 10.05 0.78
CA GLU A 120 4.14 10.41 -0.01
C GLU A 120 4.30 9.90 -1.44
N PHE A 121 3.35 9.08 -1.89
CA PHE A 121 3.25 8.69 -3.30
C PHE A 121 2.39 9.73 -3.97
N LYS A 122 3.03 10.55 -4.79
CA LYS A 122 2.42 11.69 -5.46
C LYS A 122 2.82 11.66 -6.93
N PRO A 123 2.02 10.99 -7.78
CA PRO A 123 2.26 11.02 -9.22
C PRO A 123 2.21 12.45 -9.76
N ASP A 124 2.61 12.64 -11.01
CA ASP A 124 2.74 13.97 -11.63
C ASP A 124 1.48 14.83 -11.58
N THR A 125 0.32 14.19 -11.52
CA THR A 125 -0.96 14.90 -11.43
C THR A 125 -1.32 15.13 -9.97
N GLU A 126 -1.82 16.31 -9.63
CA GLU A 126 -2.35 16.57 -8.30
C GLU A 126 -3.75 16.00 -8.18
N TYR A 127 -3.97 15.25 -7.09
CA TYR A 127 -5.26 14.66 -6.77
C TYR A 127 -5.79 15.27 -5.47
N ASP A 128 -7.11 15.31 -5.33
CA ASP A 128 -7.76 16.01 -4.21
C ASP A 128 -7.81 15.22 -2.91
N HIS A 129 -7.68 13.90 -2.99
CA HIS A 129 -7.82 13.03 -1.82
C HIS A 129 -6.56 12.27 -1.52
N THR A 130 -6.30 12.07 -0.24
CA THR A 130 -5.14 11.33 0.24
C THR A 130 -5.58 10.10 1.04
N LEU A 131 -5.08 8.94 0.66
CA LEU A 131 -5.21 7.72 1.44
C LEU A 131 -4.02 7.62 2.39
N ARG A 132 -4.23 7.03 3.56
CA ARG A 132 -3.19 6.89 4.58
C ARG A 132 -3.09 5.46 5.06
N VAL A 133 -1.89 4.90 4.97
CA VAL A 133 -1.60 3.54 5.42
C VAL A 133 -0.33 3.57 6.26
N SER A 134 -0.15 2.56 7.10
CA SER A 134 1.08 2.37 7.85
C SER A 134 1.84 1.17 7.29
N PHE A 135 3.16 1.21 7.43
CA PHE A 135 4.03 0.10 7.06
C PHE A 135 4.87 -0.31 8.25
N HIS A 136 4.86 -1.61 8.55
CA HIS A 136 5.55 -2.20 9.69
C HIS A 136 6.59 -3.17 9.16
N GLN A 137 7.87 -2.86 9.39
CA GLN A 137 8.98 -3.67 8.89
C GLN A 137 9.17 -4.96 9.71
N SER A 138 9.10 -4.85 11.02
CA SER A 138 9.50 -5.92 11.95
C SER A 138 8.42 -6.32 12.95
N LEU A 139 7.31 -5.59 13.01
CA LEU A 139 6.32 -5.75 14.06
C LEU A 139 5.49 -7.05 13.94
N TYR A 140 5.31 -7.55 12.74
CA TYR A 140 4.46 -8.72 12.48
C TYR A 140 5.29 -9.96 12.17
N THR A 141 4.83 -11.11 12.66
CA THR A 141 5.55 -12.39 12.56
C THR A 141 5.78 -12.84 11.13
N LEU A 142 4.81 -12.58 10.23
CA LEU A 142 4.89 -13.01 8.83
C LEU A 142 5.76 -12.08 7.97
N GLY A 143 6.32 -11.03 8.55
CA GLY A 143 7.19 -10.09 7.83
C GLY A 143 6.57 -8.72 7.70
N ALA A 144 6.96 -7.98 6.66
CA ALA A 144 6.48 -6.64 6.41
C ALA A 144 4.97 -6.61 6.22
N HIS A 145 4.30 -5.61 6.80
CA HIS A 145 2.85 -5.55 6.85
C HIS A 145 2.35 -4.12 6.70
N TYR A 146 1.25 -3.94 5.97
CA TYR A 146 0.54 -2.67 5.86
C TYR A 146 -0.76 -2.71 6.66
N ASN A 147 -1.14 -1.58 7.22
CA ASN A 147 -2.46 -1.38 7.83
C ASN A 147 -3.09 -0.10 7.30
N SER A 148 -4.39 0.01 7.42
CA SER A 148 -5.13 1.23 7.12
C SER A 148 -5.06 2.17 8.32
N LEU A 149 -5.16 3.48 8.09
CA LEU A 149 -5.15 4.49 9.15
C LEU A 149 -6.45 5.27 9.15
N ILE A 150 -6.99 5.51 10.35
CA ILE A 150 -8.22 6.27 10.52
C ILE A 150 -7.98 7.38 11.54
N LYS A 151 -8.83 8.39 11.53
CA LYS A 151 -8.78 9.47 12.52
C LYS A 151 -9.10 8.92 13.91
N ARG A 152 -8.39 9.44 14.91
CA ARG A 152 -8.74 9.14 16.31
C ARG A 152 -10.11 9.71 16.63
N ALA A 153 -10.84 8.96 17.43
CA ALA A 153 -12.17 9.40 17.86
C ALA A 153 -12.09 10.54 18.88
#